data_ee4772a5bb89c29281620148b2ebf941
#
_entry.id   ee4772a5bb89c29281620148b2ebf941
#
_cell.length_a   1.000
_cell.length_b   1.000
_cell.length_c   1.000
_cell.angle_alpha   90.00
_cell.angle_beta   90.00
_cell.angle_gamma   90.00
#
_symmetry.space_group_name_H-M   'P 1'
#
loop_
_entity.id
_entity.type
_entity.pdbx_description
1 polymer ?
#
loop_
_entity_poly.entity_id
_entity_poly.type
_entity_poly.pdbx_seq_one_letter_code
_entity_poly.pdbx_strand_id
1 'polypeptide(L)'
;MQRDCPITSIRRDGLEYVASLSYGKDSIAMLEVIKENGLPLDRIVHAEIMATPNIPADLPEMMEFKDKADKIIKSRYGIEVERIHAPKSYEEYFYQIIRGKKSKNAGKIYGWPFTIGAWCNSRLKMSVLSKFNKKDITQYIGIAVEEVNRFGVLRERKRSPLVEYGWTEKQCYDWCKENDLLSPIYEHSFRGGCWFCHNQRLQELRNLRKNHPKYWELMLKWDKDSPSTFKADGTTLHDLDKRFYYEDCQLSMF
;
A
#
# COMPACT_ATOMS: atom_id res chain seq x y z
N MET A 1 -16.25 -4.91 -33.04
CA MET A 1 -17.38 -4.65 -32.11
C MET A 1 -17.36 -5.70 -31.03
N GLN A 2 -16.51 -5.49 -30.00
CA GLN A 2 -16.51 -6.31 -28.78
C GLN A 2 -17.65 -5.79 -27.89
N ARG A 3 -18.59 -6.67 -27.54
CA ARG A 3 -19.69 -6.33 -26.65
C ARG A 3 -19.11 -6.15 -25.24
N ASP A 4 -19.20 -4.93 -24.71
CA ASP A 4 -18.97 -4.64 -23.30
C ASP A 4 -20.05 -5.36 -22.49
N CYS A 5 -19.71 -6.54 -21.99
CA CYS A 5 -20.55 -7.26 -21.05
C CYS A 5 -20.15 -6.81 -19.63
N PRO A 6 -21.00 -6.12 -18.88
CA PRO A 6 -20.71 -5.84 -17.48
C PRO A 6 -20.56 -7.16 -16.72
N ILE A 7 -19.58 -7.21 -15.79
CA ILE A 7 -19.19 -8.41 -15.02
C ILE A 7 -20.31 -8.90 -14.07
N THR A 8 -21.49 -8.31 -14.11
CA THR A 8 -22.64 -8.67 -13.26
C THR A 8 -23.43 -9.85 -13.85
N SER A 9 -22.97 -11.08 -13.59
CA SER A 9 -23.80 -12.29 -13.78
C SER A 9 -24.65 -12.51 -12.53
N ILE A 10 -25.96 -12.80 -12.72
CA ILE A 10 -26.86 -13.25 -11.63
C ILE A 10 -26.30 -14.56 -11.07
N ARG A 11 -25.78 -14.51 -9.85
CA ARG A 11 -25.14 -15.67 -9.18
C ARG A 11 -26.11 -16.35 -8.23
N ARG A 12 -26.00 -17.69 -8.19
CA ARG A 12 -26.80 -18.54 -7.30
C ARG A 12 -26.05 -18.98 -6.03
N ASP A 13 -24.75 -18.62 -5.90
CA ASP A 13 -23.89 -19.05 -4.77
C ASP A 13 -24.04 -18.17 -3.52
N GLY A 14 -24.66 -16.99 -3.64
CA GLY A 14 -24.88 -16.06 -2.54
C GLY A 14 -23.59 -15.44 -1.98
N LEU A 15 -22.45 -15.54 -2.71
CA LEU A 15 -21.17 -15.00 -2.29
C LEU A 15 -20.92 -13.61 -2.89
N GLU A 16 -20.26 -12.75 -2.12
CA GLU A 16 -19.71 -11.48 -2.58
C GLU A 16 -18.23 -11.68 -2.97
N TYR A 17 -17.80 -11.11 -4.09
CA TYR A 17 -16.45 -11.21 -4.60
C TYR A 17 -15.77 -9.83 -4.59
N VAL A 18 -14.69 -9.70 -3.83
CA VAL A 18 -14.01 -8.43 -3.56
C VAL A 18 -12.57 -8.50 -4.00
N ALA A 19 -12.14 -7.64 -4.93
CA ALA A 19 -10.74 -7.50 -5.29
C ALA A 19 -10.04 -6.49 -4.36
N SER A 20 -8.93 -6.92 -3.74
CA SER A 20 -8.07 -6.05 -2.95
C SER A 20 -7.06 -5.36 -3.86
N LEU A 21 -7.27 -4.08 -4.16
CA LEU A 21 -6.42 -3.26 -5.01
C LEU A 21 -5.37 -2.53 -4.19
N SER A 22 -4.09 -2.67 -4.54
CA SER A 22 -2.97 -1.92 -3.93
C SER A 22 -2.34 -0.88 -4.87
N TYR A 23 -2.85 -0.75 -6.08
CA TYR A 23 -2.28 0.03 -7.20
C TYR A 23 -0.85 -0.38 -7.59
N GLY A 24 -0.36 -1.52 -7.10
CA GLY A 24 0.82 -2.18 -7.64
C GLY A 24 0.44 -3.00 -8.89
N LYS A 25 1.43 -3.25 -9.76
CA LYS A 25 1.26 -3.96 -11.04
C LYS A 25 0.44 -5.25 -10.94
N ASP A 26 0.72 -6.06 -9.91
CA ASP A 26 0.07 -7.37 -9.75
C ASP A 26 -1.41 -7.22 -9.38
N SER A 27 -1.74 -6.28 -8.50
CA SER A 27 -3.14 -6.06 -8.10
C SER A 27 -3.98 -5.40 -9.21
N ILE A 28 -3.36 -4.64 -10.10
CA ILE A 28 -4.04 -4.05 -11.25
C ILE A 28 -4.20 -5.11 -12.35
N ALA A 29 -3.15 -5.84 -12.71
CA ALA A 29 -3.21 -6.90 -13.72
C ALA A 29 -4.19 -8.03 -13.32
N MET A 30 -4.33 -8.30 -12.01
CA MET A 30 -5.32 -9.24 -11.48
C MET A 30 -6.75 -8.90 -11.94
N LEU A 31 -7.11 -7.62 -12.05
CA LEU A 31 -8.45 -7.21 -12.52
C LEU A 31 -8.69 -7.64 -13.97
N GLU A 32 -7.64 -7.59 -14.81
CA GLU A 32 -7.75 -8.08 -16.18
C GLU A 32 -7.94 -9.59 -16.23
N VAL A 33 -7.15 -10.34 -15.45
CA VAL A 33 -7.30 -11.80 -15.38
C VAL A 33 -8.70 -12.19 -14.91
N ILE A 34 -9.28 -11.46 -13.96
CA ILE A 34 -10.67 -11.65 -13.52
C ILE A 34 -11.63 -11.46 -14.69
N LYS A 35 -11.46 -10.36 -15.46
CA LYS A 35 -12.32 -10.04 -16.60
C LYS A 35 -12.20 -11.05 -17.74
N GLU A 36 -10.97 -11.36 -18.16
CA GLU A 36 -10.70 -12.27 -19.28
C GLU A 36 -11.25 -13.69 -19.04
N ASN A 37 -11.23 -14.12 -17.77
CA ASN A 37 -11.70 -15.46 -17.39
C ASN A 37 -13.15 -15.48 -16.89
N GLY A 38 -13.88 -14.38 -17.02
CA GLY A 38 -15.28 -14.30 -16.59
C GLY A 38 -15.49 -14.60 -15.09
N LEU A 39 -14.47 -14.34 -14.26
CA LEU A 39 -14.59 -14.53 -12.82
C LEU A 39 -15.53 -13.47 -12.22
N PRO A 40 -16.32 -13.86 -11.22
CA PRO A 40 -17.21 -12.93 -10.56
C PRO A 40 -16.45 -11.83 -9.81
N LEU A 41 -16.91 -10.58 -9.94
CA LEU A 41 -16.37 -9.44 -9.21
C LEU A 41 -17.51 -8.46 -8.89
N ASP A 42 -17.69 -8.14 -7.60
CA ASP A 42 -18.73 -7.22 -7.14
C ASP A 42 -18.16 -5.89 -6.71
N ARG A 43 -16.96 -5.91 -6.09
CA ARG A 43 -16.33 -4.70 -5.54
C ARG A 43 -14.82 -4.70 -5.75
N ILE A 44 -14.26 -3.52 -5.90
CA ILE A 44 -12.81 -3.27 -5.91
C ILE A 44 -12.51 -2.34 -4.73
N VAL A 45 -11.68 -2.80 -3.79
CA VAL A 45 -11.44 -2.10 -2.53
C VAL A 45 -9.95 -1.79 -2.36
N HIS A 46 -9.64 -0.54 -2.04
CA HIS A 46 -8.31 -0.09 -1.65
C HIS A 46 -8.30 0.34 -0.18
N ALA A 47 -7.35 -0.19 0.60
CA ALA A 47 -7.09 0.29 1.96
C ALA A 47 -6.18 1.51 1.90
N GLU A 48 -6.78 2.70 1.88
CA GLU A 48 -6.07 3.99 1.91
C GLU A 48 -5.47 4.21 3.29
N ILE A 49 -4.21 4.62 3.35
CA ILE A 49 -3.56 5.00 4.60
C ILE A 49 -3.46 6.52 4.65
N MET A 50 -3.94 7.10 5.74
CA MET A 50 -3.80 8.53 5.99
C MET A 50 -2.60 8.76 6.91
N ALA A 51 -1.65 9.61 6.50
CA ALA A 51 -0.51 10.03 7.31
C ALA A 51 -0.97 10.93 8.47
N THR A 52 -1.73 11.95 8.14
CA THR A 52 -2.48 12.81 9.08
C THR A 52 -3.95 12.79 8.69
N PRO A 53 -4.88 13.41 9.43
CA PRO A 53 -6.28 13.48 9.02
C PRO A 53 -6.52 14.05 7.61
N ASN A 54 -5.59 14.86 7.10
CA ASN A 54 -5.73 15.58 5.82
C ASN A 54 -4.65 15.23 4.78
N ILE A 55 -3.66 14.42 5.13
CA ILE A 55 -2.54 14.08 4.24
C ILE A 55 -2.51 12.56 4.05
N PRO A 56 -2.61 12.05 2.81
CA PRO A 56 -2.46 10.62 2.54
C PRO A 56 -1.01 10.16 2.76
N ALA A 57 -0.85 8.85 2.93
CA ALA A 57 0.46 8.22 3.09
C ALA A 57 1.21 8.05 1.75
N ASP A 58 0.52 8.20 0.65
CA ASP A 58 1.12 8.20 -0.68
C ASP A 58 1.54 9.62 -1.06
N LEU A 59 2.60 9.71 -1.87
CA LEU A 59 3.07 10.98 -2.44
C LEU A 59 2.07 11.54 -3.47
N PRO A 60 2.09 12.87 -3.74
CA PRO A 60 1.15 13.50 -4.68
C PRO A 60 1.08 12.83 -6.05
N GLU A 61 2.23 12.48 -6.64
CA GLU A 61 2.32 11.79 -7.93
C GLU A 61 1.65 10.41 -7.91
N MET A 62 1.65 9.74 -6.76
CA MET A 62 0.93 8.49 -6.59
C MET A 62 -0.58 8.72 -6.44
N MET A 63 -0.99 9.81 -5.82
CA MET A 63 -2.41 10.17 -5.71
C MET A 63 -2.98 10.53 -7.10
N GLU A 64 -2.25 11.27 -7.91
CA GLU A 64 -2.61 11.58 -9.31
C GLU A 64 -2.73 10.31 -10.15
N PHE A 65 -1.77 9.39 -10.00
CA PHE A 65 -1.84 8.08 -10.65
C PHE A 65 -3.08 7.30 -10.24
N LYS A 66 -3.39 7.23 -8.94
CA LYS A 66 -4.59 6.54 -8.44
C LYS A 66 -5.87 7.13 -9.04
N ASP A 67 -5.98 8.45 -9.12
CA ASP A 67 -7.15 9.12 -9.68
C ASP A 67 -7.31 8.86 -11.19
N LYS A 68 -6.20 8.76 -11.92
CA LYS A 68 -6.17 8.31 -13.31
C LYS A 68 -6.57 6.85 -13.44
N ALA A 69 -5.96 5.98 -12.64
CA ALA A 69 -6.21 4.54 -12.66
C ALA A 69 -7.68 4.21 -12.34
N ASP A 70 -8.29 4.90 -11.37
CA ASP A 70 -9.70 4.70 -11.00
C ASP A 70 -10.66 4.99 -12.17
N LYS A 71 -10.37 6.03 -12.95
CA LYS A 71 -11.15 6.35 -14.15
C LYS A 71 -11.04 5.25 -15.22
N ILE A 72 -9.83 4.74 -15.43
CA ILE A 72 -9.58 3.65 -16.39
C ILE A 72 -10.25 2.36 -15.89
N ILE A 73 -10.09 2.02 -14.60
CA ILE A 73 -10.69 0.84 -13.97
C ILE A 73 -12.21 0.89 -14.08
N LYS A 74 -12.84 2.01 -13.72
CA LYS A 74 -14.29 2.21 -13.86
C LYS A 74 -14.75 2.04 -15.30
N SER A 75 -14.05 2.65 -16.27
CA SER A 75 -14.38 2.53 -17.69
C SER A 75 -14.24 1.10 -18.21
N ARG A 76 -13.19 0.37 -17.76
CA ARG A 76 -12.84 -0.96 -18.28
C ARG A 76 -13.64 -2.09 -17.66
N TYR A 77 -13.98 -1.97 -16.36
CA TYR A 77 -14.62 -3.04 -15.59
C TYR A 77 -16.05 -2.70 -15.13
N GLY A 78 -16.48 -1.45 -15.25
CA GLY A 78 -17.81 -1.00 -14.83
C GLY A 78 -17.96 -0.87 -13.29
N ILE A 79 -16.88 -1.02 -12.52
CA ILE A 79 -16.87 -1.01 -11.05
C ILE A 79 -15.99 0.15 -10.57
N GLU A 80 -16.51 0.92 -9.62
CA GLU A 80 -15.73 1.98 -8.95
C GLU A 80 -14.80 1.39 -7.89
N VAL A 81 -13.62 2.03 -7.74
CA VAL A 81 -12.70 1.67 -6.66
C VAL A 81 -13.16 2.35 -5.37
N GLU A 82 -13.42 1.54 -4.35
CA GLU A 82 -13.73 2.02 -3.02
C GLU A 82 -12.44 2.24 -2.23
N ARG A 83 -12.05 3.49 -2.00
CA ARG A 83 -10.92 3.84 -1.13
C ARG A 83 -11.42 3.95 0.31
N ILE A 84 -11.02 3.00 1.15
CA ILE A 84 -11.46 2.89 2.54
C ILE A 84 -10.24 3.09 3.46
N HIS A 85 -10.36 3.92 4.47
CA HIS A 85 -9.31 4.15 5.45
C HIS A 85 -9.72 3.75 6.87
N ALA A 86 -8.73 3.58 7.74
CA ALA A 86 -8.96 3.39 9.16
C ALA A 86 -9.58 4.67 9.77
N PRO A 87 -10.30 4.55 10.90
CA PRO A 87 -10.94 5.71 11.54
C PRO A 87 -9.94 6.74 12.09
N LYS A 88 -8.69 6.35 12.24
CA LYS A 88 -7.58 7.22 12.68
C LYS A 88 -6.45 7.18 11.66
N SER A 89 -5.78 8.33 11.50
CA SER A 89 -4.55 8.47 10.72
C SER A 89 -3.34 7.81 11.41
N TYR A 90 -2.22 7.73 10.69
CA TYR A 90 -0.95 7.28 11.25
C TYR A 90 -0.50 8.18 12.40
N GLU A 91 -0.56 9.50 12.24
CA GLU A 91 -0.15 10.47 13.26
C GLU A 91 -0.97 10.33 14.55
N GLU A 92 -2.29 10.13 14.45
CA GLU A 92 -3.14 9.92 15.62
C GLU A 92 -2.82 8.63 16.37
N TYR A 93 -2.43 7.56 15.66
CA TYR A 93 -1.91 6.35 16.31
C TYR A 93 -0.50 6.56 16.85
N PHE A 94 0.37 7.26 16.13
CA PHE A 94 1.73 7.56 16.54
C PHE A 94 1.78 8.24 17.91
N TYR A 95 0.93 9.24 18.13
CA TYR A 95 0.82 9.97 19.40
C TYR A 95 -0.10 9.30 20.42
N GLN A 96 -0.72 8.18 20.09
CA GLN A 96 -1.59 7.48 21.04
C GLN A 96 -0.76 6.86 22.15
N ILE A 97 -1.18 7.06 23.41
CA ILE A 97 -0.54 6.49 24.60
C ILE A 97 -0.80 4.98 24.68
N ILE A 98 0.24 4.21 24.95
CA ILE A 98 0.19 2.77 25.17
C ILE A 98 -0.41 2.51 26.55
N ARG A 99 -1.63 1.97 26.61
CA ARG A 99 -2.39 1.72 27.85
C ARG A 99 -2.18 0.33 28.44
N GLY A 100 -1.50 -0.57 27.73
CA GLY A 100 -1.30 -1.96 28.16
C GLY A 100 -0.39 -2.04 29.40
N LYS A 101 -0.96 -2.32 30.57
CA LYS A 101 -0.23 -2.39 31.88
C LYS A 101 0.97 -3.36 31.86
N LYS A 102 0.96 -4.38 31.01
CA LYS A 102 2.06 -5.36 30.84
C LYS A 102 3.13 -4.92 29.83
N SER A 103 2.93 -3.81 29.13
CA SER A 103 3.89 -3.30 28.16
C SER A 103 5.02 -2.55 28.86
N LYS A 104 6.28 -2.85 28.51
CA LYS A 104 7.46 -2.08 28.96
C LYS A 104 7.40 -0.60 28.56
N ASN A 105 6.56 -0.27 27.57
CA ASN A 105 6.34 1.08 27.06
C ASN A 105 5.00 1.67 27.52
N ALA A 106 4.35 1.11 28.54
CA ALA A 106 3.13 1.69 29.12
C ALA A 106 3.35 3.15 29.51
N GLY A 107 2.42 4.02 29.17
CA GLY A 107 2.49 5.46 29.42
C GLY A 107 3.28 6.28 28.40
N LYS A 108 4.01 5.64 27.47
CA LYS A 108 4.65 6.30 26.34
C LYS A 108 3.71 6.33 25.12
N ILE A 109 3.96 7.22 24.16
CA ILE A 109 3.31 7.18 22.85
C ILE A 109 3.82 5.98 22.04
N TYR A 110 3.09 5.59 20.97
CA TYR A 110 3.55 4.51 20.10
C TYR A 110 4.88 4.84 19.42
N GLY A 111 5.03 6.05 18.88
CA GLY A 111 6.21 6.45 18.11
C GLY A 111 6.40 5.62 16.84
N TRP A 112 7.64 5.56 16.32
CA TRP A 112 7.97 4.77 15.15
C TRP A 112 7.65 3.27 15.38
N PRO A 113 7.05 2.60 14.37
CA PRO A 113 6.74 1.18 14.47
C PRO A 113 8.01 0.33 14.45
N PHE A 114 8.01 -0.76 15.19
CA PHE A 114 9.10 -1.75 15.14
C PHE A 114 9.07 -2.51 13.81
N THR A 115 10.23 -2.96 13.33
CA THR A 115 10.38 -3.71 12.08
C THR A 115 9.56 -5.00 12.08
N ILE A 116 9.49 -5.69 13.23
CA ILE A 116 8.68 -6.90 13.41
C ILE A 116 7.41 -6.53 14.16
N GLY A 117 6.25 -6.87 13.59
CA GLY A 117 4.96 -6.59 14.19
C GLY A 117 4.57 -5.11 14.16
N ALA A 118 4.94 -4.41 13.08
CA ALA A 118 4.64 -3.00 12.89
C ALA A 118 3.15 -2.68 13.11
N TRP A 119 2.85 -1.90 14.15
CA TRP A 119 1.49 -1.52 14.52
C TRP A 119 0.74 -0.80 13.39
N CYS A 120 1.46 -0.07 12.54
CA CYS A 120 0.86 0.65 11.41
C CYS A 120 0.16 -0.30 10.42
N ASN A 121 0.77 -1.44 10.08
CA ASN A 121 0.15 -2.41 9.20
C ASN A 121 -1.15 -2.99 9.81
N SER A 122 -1.10 -3.41 11.08
CA SER A 122 -2.26 -4.01 11.74
C SER A 122 -3.41 -3.03 11.94
N ARG A 123 -3.11 -1.77 12.31
CA ARG A 123 -4.14 -0.77 12.65
C ARG A 123 -4.66 0.02 11.45
N LEU A 124 -3.83 0.28 10.44
CA LEU A 124 -4.21 1.13 9.32
C LEU A 124 -4.65 0.32 8.09
N LYS A 125 -4.04 -0.83 7.84
CA LYS A 125 -4.33 -1.64 6.66
C LYS A 125 -5.16 -2.87 6.99
N MET A 126 -4.66 -3.73 7.90
CA MET A 126 -5.32 -5.00 8.20
C MET A 126 -6.66 -4.82 8.90
N SER A 127 -6.82 -3.79 9.75
CA SER A 127 -8.10 -3.48 10.39
C SER A 127 -9.21 -3.15 9.38
N VAL A 128 -8.84 -2.53 8.25
CA VAL A 128 -9.76 -2.22 7.16
C VAL A 128 -10.07 -3.47 6.34
N LEU A 129 -9.03 -4.17 5.87
CA LEU A 129 -9.18 -5.34 5.01
C LEU A 129 -9.83 -6.54 5.73
N SER A 130 -9.68 -6.65 7.06
CA SER A 130 -10.31 -7.73 7.84
C SER A 130 -11.85 -7.69 7.82
N LYS A 131 -12.46 -6.55 7.50
CA LYS A 131 -13.91 -6.42 7.34
C LYS A 131 -14.45 -7.31 6.22
N PHE A 132 -13.59 -7.69 5.27
CA PHE A 132 -13.90 -8.57 4.16
C PHE A 132 -13.55 -10.05 4.43
N ASN A 133 -13.01 -10.39 5.62
CA ASN A 133 -12.74 -11.77 6.04
C ASN A 133 -14.02 -12.45 6.58
N LYS A 134 -15.09 -12.48 5.80
CA LYS A 134 -16.37 -13.11 6.16
C LYS A 134 -16.58 -14.40 5.37
N LYS A 135 -17.46 -15.28 5.87
CA LYS A 135 -17.75 -16.57 5.24
C LYS A 135 -18.47 -16.45 3.88
N ASP A 136 -19.18 -15.36 3.69
CA ASP A 136 -19.94 -15.01 2.48
C ASP A 136 -19.14 -14.16 1.49
N ILE A 137 -17.86 -13.84 1.79
CA ILE A 137 -17.00 -13.04 0.93
C ILE A 137 -15.81 -13.84 0.43
N THR A 138 -15.57 -13.83 -0.87
CA THR A 138 -14.33 -14.28 -1.50
C THR A 138 -13.46 -13.07 -1.87
N GLN A 139 -12.21 -13.06 -1.40
CA GLN A 139 -11.25 -12.00 -1.69
C GLN A 139 -10.29 -12.45 -2.80
N TYR A 140 -10.12 -11.58 -3.80
CA TYR A 140 -9.04 -11.69 -4.77
C TYR A 140 -7.85 -10.84 -4.33
N ILE A 141 -6.65 -11.43 -4.37
CA ILE A 141 -5.39 -10.80 -3.95
C ILE A 141 -4.38 -10.95 -5.09
N GLY A 142 -3.75 -9.84 -5.49
CA GLY A 142 -2.70 -9.83 -6.51
C GLY A 142 -1.39 -10.42 -5.97
N ILE A 143 -1.20 -11.70 -6.19
CA ILE A 143 0.02 -12.45 -5.89
C ILE A 143 0.40 -13.18 -7.18
N ALA A 144 1.58 -12.89 -7.75
CA ALA A 144 2.08 -13.52 -8.95
C ALA A 144 2.65 -14.93 -8.66
N VAL A 145 2.85 -15.73 -9.71
CA VAL A 145 3.29 -17.12 -9.54
C VAL A 145 4.67 -17.26 -8.90
N GLU A 146 5.55 -16.27 -9.03
CA GLU A 146 6.88 -16.28 -8.44
C GLU A 146 6.89 -15.97 -6.93
N GLU A 147 5.82 -15.36 -6.40
CA GLU A 147 5.73 -14.96 -4.99
C GLU A 147 5.35 -16.13 -4.05
N VAL A 148 5.99 -17.27 -4.20
CA VAL A 148 5.68 -18.54 -3.48
C VAL A 148 5.59 -18.36 -1.96
N ASN A 149 6.46 -17.50 -1.40
CA ASN A 149 6.47 -17.19 0.04
C ASN A 149 5.16 -16.54 0.54
N ARG A 150 4.34 -16.02 -0.37
CA ARG A 150 3.05 -15.39 -0.06
C ARG A 150 1.86 -16.35 -0.20
N PHE A 151 2.05 -17.53 -0.76
CA PHE A 151 0.96 -18.49 -0.98
C PHE A 151 0.29 -18.95 0.32
N GLY A 152 1.00 -18.88 1.45
CA GLY A 152 0.44 -19.20 2.77
C GLY A 152 -0.78 -18.35 3.19
N VAL A 153 -1.05 -17.23 2.52
CA VAL A 153 -2.26 -16.42 2.75
C VAL A 153 -3.45 -16.87 1.90
N LEU A 154 -3.20 -17.64 0.83
CA LEU A 154 -4.24 -18.14 -0.05
C LEU A 154 -5.00 -19.28 0.65
N ARG A 155 -6.32 -19.23 0.59
CA ARG A 155 -7.26 -20.20 1.19
C ARG A 155 -8.51 -20.22 0.33
N GLU A 156 -9.46 -21.08 0.67
CA GLU A 156 -10.74 -21.19 -0.04
C GLU A 156 -11.41 -19.83 -0.36
N ARG A 157 -11.36 -18.89 0.61
CA ARG A 157 -11.97 -17.56 0.47
C ARG A 157 -10.94 -16.44 0.16
N LYS A 158 -9.68 -16.79 -0.06
CA LYS A 158 -8.62 -15.86 -0.48
C LYS A 158 -7.88 -16.47 -1.65
N ARG A 159 -8.20 -16.00 -2.83
CA ARG A 159 -7.72 -16.53 -4.10
C ARG A 159 -6.79 -15.53 -4.78
N SER A 160 -5.85 -16.03 -5.56
CA SER A 160 -5.10 -15.20 -6.50
C SER A 160 -5.39 -15.66 -7.93
N PRO A 161 -6.15 -14.89 -8.70
CA PRO A 161 -6.35 -15.15 -10.12
C PRO A 161 -5.02 -15.24 -10.89
N LEU A 162 -4.00 -14.47 -10.50
CA LEU A 162 -2.68 -14.53 -11.14
C LEU A 162 -2.03 -15.92 -10.98
N VAL A 163 -2.08 -16.50 -9.78
CA VAL A 163 -1.57 -17.85 -9.52
C VAL A 163 -2.41 -18.89 -10.26
N GLU A 164 -3.73 -18.76 -10.23
CA GLU A 164 -4.65 -19.73 -10.85
C GLU A 164 -4.51 -19.79 -12.37
N TYR A 165 -4.17 -18.67 -13.01
CA TYR A 165 -4.01 -18.57 -14.47
C TYR A 165 -2.55 -18.38 -14.92
N GLY A 166 -1.58 -18.58 -14.02
CA GLY A 166 -0.18 -18.65 -14.36
C GLY A 166 0.50 -17.34 -14.76
N TRP A 167 0.01 -16.20 -14.26
CA TRP A 167 0.60 -14.89 -14.56
C TRP A 167 1.84 -14.60 -13.71
N THR A 168 2.92 -14.21 -14.41
CA THR A 168 4.20 -13.82 -13.83
C THR A 168 4.23 -12.33 -13.47
N GLU A 169 5.14 -11.93 -12.57
CA GLU A 169 5.40 -10.51 -12.27
C GLU A 169 5.77 -9.70 -13.51
N LYS A 170 6.50 -10.33 -14.43
CA LYS A 170 6.88 -9.68 -15.70
C LYS A 170 5.66 -9.44 -16.57
N GLN A 171 4.77 -10.40 -16.73
CA GLN A 171 3.53 -10.24 -17.50
C GLN A 171 2.63 -9.15 -16.88
N CYS A 172 2.52 -9.10 -15.55
CA CYS A 172 1.80 -8.04 -14.85
C CYS A 172 2.39 -6.64 -15.14
N TYR A 173 3.73 -6.53 -15.13
CA TYR A 173 4.42 -5.29 -15.43
C TYR A 173 4.20 -4.85 -16.87
N ASP A 174 4.44 -5.73 -17.84
CA ASP A 174 4.32 -5.45 -19.26
C ASP A 174 2.88 -5.04 -19.60
N TRP A 175 1.89 -5.78 -19.11
CA TRP A 175 0.49 -5.46 -19.30
C TRP A 175 0.10 -4.09 -18.71
N CYS A 176 0.51 -3.79 -17.48
CA CYS A 176 0.25 -2.48 -16.87
C CYS A 176 0.89 -1.33 -17.66
N LYS A 177 2.10 -1.54 -18.18
CA LYS A 177 2.81 -0.56 -19.00
C LYS A 177 2.08 -0.30 -20.33
N GLU A 178 1.65 -1.35 -21.02
CA GLU A 178 0.93 -1.26 -22.29
C GLU A 178 -0.46 -0.61 -22.16
N ASN A 179 -1.08 -0.71 -20.98
CA ASN A 179 -2.41 -0.18 -20.70
C ASN A 179 -2.41 1.15 -19.92
N ASP A 180 -1.25 1.81 -19.79
CA ASP A 180 -1.10 3.10 -19.10
C ASP A 180 -1.53 3.05 -17.61
N LEU A 181 -1.35 1.89 -16.99
CA LEU A 181 -1.68 1.55 -15.60
C LEU A 181 -0.44 1.16 -14.78
N LEU A 182 0.77 1.41 -15.29
CA LEU A 182 1.98 1.21 -14.51
C LEU A 182 2.20 2.39 -13.57
N SER A 183 2.27 2.10 -12.27
CA SER A 183 2.49 3.12 -11.24
C SER A 183 3.84 3.82 -11.40
N PRO A 184 3.92 5.16 -11.23
CA PRO A 184 5.19 5.92 -11.30
C PRO A 184 6.22 5.48 -10.24
N ILE A 185 5.79 4.76 -9.23
CA ILE A 185 6.67 4.18 -8.22
C ILE A 185 7.78 3.30 -8.81
N TYR A 186 7.48 2.58 -9.92
CA TYR A 186 8.45 1.67 -10.55
C TYR A 186 9.60 2.40 -11.26
N GLU A 187 9.55 3.72 -11.43
CA GLU A 187 10.66 4.54 -11.95
C GLU A 187 11.73 4.79 -10.88
N HIS A 188 11.34 4.83 -9.60
CA HIS A 188 12.20 5.30 -8.50
C HIS A 188 12.29 4.35 -7.31
N SER A 189 11.42 3.34 -7.24
CA SER A 189 11.34 2.37 -6.15
C SER A 189 10.93 0.99 -6.65
N PHE A 190 11.26 -0.04 -5.89
CA PHE A 190 10.87 -1.43 -6.20
C PHE A 190 9.50 -1.80 -5.67
N ARG A 191 8.91 -0.96 -4.82
CA ARG A 191 7.60 -1.22 -4.20
C ARG A 191 6.90 0.07 -3.79
N GLY A 192 5.57 0.05 -3.80
CA GLY A 192 4.75 1.07 -3.16
C GLY A 192 4.87 1.03 -1.63
N GLY A 193 4.77 2.18 -1.02
CA GLY A 193 4.76 2.30 0.44
C GLY A 193 4.53 3.72 0.89
N CYS A 194 4.19 3.88 2.18
CA CYS A 194 4.00 5.18 2.78
C CYS A 194 5.30 6.00 2.70
N TRP A 195 5.20 7.31 2.42
CA TRP A 195 6.36 8.20 2.35
C TRP A 195 7.12 8.30 3.68
N PHE A 196 6.52 7.93 4.79
CA PHE A 196 7.12 7.88 6.14
C PHE A 196 7.54 6.46 6.58
N CYS A 197 7.60 5.48 5.68
CA CYS A 197 7.87 4.10 6.06
C CYS A 197 9.32 3.90 6.53
N HIS A 198 9.50 3.34 7.74
CA HIS A 198 10.83 3.01 8.29
C HIS A 198 11.60 1.98 7.47
N ASN A 199 10.91 1.22 6.60
CA ASN A 199 11.51 0.25 5.69
C ASN A 199 12.00 0.85 4.35
N GLN A 200 11.86 2.18 4.13
CA GLN A 200 12.40 2.82 2.94
C GLN A 200 13.93 2.70 2.89
N ARG A 201 14.46 2.58 1.67
CA ARG A 201 15.90 2.60 1.41
C ARG A 201 16.46 4.02 1.58
N LEU A 202 17.76 4.14 1.84
CA LEU A 202 18.40 5.45 2.01
C LEU A 202 18.19 6.36 0.79
N GLN A 203 18.21 5.79 -0.41
CA GLN A 203 17.98 6.58 -1.63
C GLN A 203 16.55 7.13 -1.71
N GLU A 204 15.56 6.35 -1.29
CA GLU A 204 14.15 6.79 -1.24
C GLU A 204 13.97 7.93 -0.23
N LEU A 205 14.58 7.81 0.95
CA LEU A 205 14.58 8.85 1.98
C LEU A 205 15.31 10.14 1.51
N ARG A 206 16.42 10.00 0.78
CA ARG A 206 17.13 11.13 0.17
C ARG A 206 16.25 11.83 -0.87
N ASN A 207 15.60 11.08 -1.73
CA ASN A 207 14.67 11.62 -2.72
C ASN A 207 13.50 12.35 -2.04
N LEU A 208 12.93 11.77 -0.98
CA LEU A 208 11.88 12.40 -0.21
C LEU A 208 12.33 13.74 0.39
N ARG A 209 13.51 13.77 1.04
CA ARG A 209 14.09 14.99 1.61
C ARG A 209 14.25 16.09 0.56
N LYS A 210 14.74 15.74 -0.63
CA LYS A 210 15.01 16.68 -1.72
C LYS A 210 13.73 17.18 -2.40
N ASN A 211 12.82 16.28 -2.73
CA ASN A 211 11.68 16.57 -3.60
C ASN A 211 10.41 16.93 -2.80
N HIS A 212 10.30 16.48 -1.55
CA HIS A 212 9.13 16.69 -0.68
C HIS A 212 9.54 17.20 0.71
N PRO A 213 10.21 18.38 0.82
CA PRO A 213 10.78 18.88 2.08
C PRO A 213 9.73 19.03 3.19
N LYS A 214 8.50 19.40 2.86
CA LYS A 214 7.39 19.50 3.86
C LYS A 214 7.07 18.17 4.53
N TYR A 215 7.11 17.06 3.78
CA TYR A 215 6.90 15.72 4.35
C TYR A 215 8.11 15.28 5.17
N TRP A 216 9.33 15.64 4.73
CA TRP A 216 10.55 15.39 5.49
C TRP A 216 10.55 16.13 6.83
N GLU A 217 10.18 17.41 6.86
CA GLU A 217 10.02 18.20 8.08
C GLU A 217 9.00 17.59 9.05
N LEU A 218 7.88 17.08 8.52
CA LEU A 218 6.88 16.41 9.33
C LEU A 218 7.44 15.11 9.96
N MET A 219 8.23 14.34 9.21
CA MET A 219 8.91 13.17 9.74
C MET A 219 9.94 13.53 10.82
N LEU A 220 10.72 14.60 10.65
CA LEU A 220 11.66 15.10 11.65
C LEU A 220 10.95 15.50 12.94
N LYS A 221 9.78 16.16 12.83
CA LYS A 221 8.94 16.46 14.00
C LYS A 221 8.52 15.16 14.72
N TRP A 222 8.03 14.16 14.01
CA TRP A 222 7.67 12.87 14.60
C TRP A 222 8.88 12.17 15.22
N ASP A 223 10.04 12.23 14.59
CA ASP A 223 11.27 11.61 15.08
C ASP A 223 11.71 12.18 16.43
N LYS A 224 11.61 13.52 16.57
CA LYS A 224 11.90 14.21 17.84
C LYS A 224 11.02 13.75 19.00
N ASP A 225 9.75 13.46 18.71
CA ASP A 225 8.76 13.11 19.72
C ASP A 225 8.74 11.58 20.02
N SER A 226 9.33 10.78 19.12
CA SER A 226 9.28 9.32 19.19
C SER A 226 10.13 8.74 20.31
N PRO A 227 9.61 7.81 21.13
CA PRO A 227 10.39 7.07 22.10
C PRO A 227 11.26 5.97 21.48
N SER A 228 11.12 5.70 20.19
CA SER A 228 11.86 4.69 19.42
C SER A 228 12.54 5.32 18.21
N THR A 229 13.65 4.71 17.77
CA THR A 229 14.41 5.16 16.60
C THR A 229 13.70 4.80 15.30
N PHE A 230 13.98 5.59 14.25
CA PHE A 230 13.38 5.38 12.93
C PHE A 230 13.83 4.06 12.28
N LYS A 231 15.11 3.71 12.42
CA LYS A 231 15.66 2.44 11.93
C LYS A 231 15.92 1.45 13.05
N ALA A 232 15.90 0.16 12.72
CA ALA A 232 16.11 -0.92 13.67
C ALA A 232 17.54 -0.98 14.27
N ASP A 233 18.51 -0.41 13.57
CA ASP A 233 19.91 -0.32 14.01
C ASP A 233 20.18 0.83 15.00
N GLY A 234 19.15 1.57 15.39
CA GLY A 234 19.25 2.71 16.30
C GLY A 234 19.42 4.06 15.61
N THR A 235 19.47 4.10 14.27
CA THR A 235 19.58 5.34 13.50
C THR A 235 18.28 6.14 13.59
N THR A 236 18.38 7.41 13.98
CA THR A 236 17.27 8.36 13.97
C THR A 236 17.13 9.03 12.61
N LEU A 237 15.99 9.65 12.35
CA LEU A 237 15.80 10.44 11.13
C LEU A 237 16.68 11.70 11.14
N HIS A 238 16.91 12.29 12.32
CA HIS A 238 17.83 13.40 12.50
C HIS A 238 19.28 13.04 12.16
N ASP A 239 19.73 11.81 12.46
CA ASP A 239 21.06 11.32 12.04
C ASP A 239 21.13 11.21 10.51
N LEU A 240 20.08 10.71 9.87
CA LEU A 240 20.00 10.64 8.41
C LEU A 240 19.98 12.03 7.78
N ASP A 241 19.26 12.99 8.36
CA ASP A 241 19.21 14.36 7.86
C ASP A 241 20.59 15.03 7.88
N LYS A 242 21.31 14.91 9.00
CA LYS A 242 22.69 15.37 9.12
C LYS A 242 23.61 14.71 8.08
N ARG A 243 23.51 13.38 7.96
CA ARG A 243 24.29 12.63 6.97
C ARG A 243 24.05 13.14 5.55
N PHE A 244 22.79 13.26 5.15
CA PHE A 244 22.43 13.74 3.81
C PHE A 244 22.91 15.18 3.56
N TYR A 245 22.82 16.05 4.58
CA TYR A 245 23.36 17.40 4.50
C TYR A 245 24.87 17.42 4.21
N TYR A 246 25.67 16.64 4.94
CA TYR A 246 27.12 16.57 4.72
C TYR A 246 27.47 15.98 3.36
N GLU A 247 26.78 14.94 2.92
CA GLU A 247 26.99 14.33 1.60
C GLU A 247 26.62 15.31 0.48
N ASP A 248 25.55 16.09 0.60
CA ASP A 248 25.17 17.13 -0.36
C ASP A 248 26.21 18.27 -0.42
N CYS A 249 26.77 18.67 0.74
CA CYS A 249 27.84 19.67 0.79
C CYS A 249 29.14 19.19 0.09
N GLN A 250 29.49 17.91 0.24
CA GLN A 250 30.67 17.34 -0.42
C GLN A 250 30.50 17.28 -1.95
N LEU A 251 29.30 16.91 -2.43
CA LEU A 251 29.00 16.85 -3.87
C LEU A 251 28.99 18.25 -4.53
N SER A 252 28.73 19.31 -3.78
CA SER A 252 28.73 20.68 -4.30
C SER A 252 30.12 21.31 -4.41
N MET A 253 31.18 20.63 -3.94
CA MET A 253 32.57 21.09 -4.02
C MET A 253 33.33 20.56 -5.25
N PHE A 254 32.67 19.76 -6.06
CA PHE A 254 33.18 19.24 -7.33
C PHE A 254 32.24 19.61 -8.49
#